data_681efcb46483036eee1c0f8fb5f64a7b
#
_entry.id   681efcb46483036eee1c0f8fb5f64a7b
#
_cell.length_a   1.000
_cell.length_b   1.000
_cell.length_c   1.000
_cell.angle_alpha   90.00
_cell.angle_beta   90.00
_cell.angle_gamma   90.00
#
_symmetry.space_group_name_H-M   'P 1'
#
loop_
_entity.id
_entity.type
_entity.pdbx_description
1 polymer ?
#
loop_
_entity_poly.entity_id
_entity_poly.type
_entity_poly.pdbx_seq_one_letter_code
_entity_poly.pdbx_strand_id
1 'polypeptide(L)'
;MGKQKQKSRGTKQQMNKPCYLLSVVAEQNRERILEYNVVSDTVRMYKIVDGQFEILHEITDYMDGNGIGKYFIDEEDVEKYRESIEKCLAGPCDQFIDVHYHDKGEPSEWYRAYLSSIADETGRVTQIVGRLMSVQKDKMANEMIRRRAEIDTLTNVYNHKAFEERCEKEIEKGKANAIFLMMDVDDFKMINDTQGHNVGDLVLSQTGAILNEAVSGHGFAGRLGGDEFALFAWGLGSRDEMREFVSKLRDNLKTIIFDMEYSASIGVGVLDSERQLTFRDLYFEADQAVYAAKHHGKNQIVFYDDIDEKTVYETAEVIEDPAEMTQDADERAILTQLKECFDYFGIESFDDAMMHVKQAVCVFY
;
A
#
# COMPACT_ATOMS: atom_id res chain seq x y z
N MET A 1 4.34 51.74 52.24
CA MET A 1 3.94 50.46 52.88
C MET A 1 3.86 49.40 51.79
N GLY A 2 4.97 48.72 51.56
CA GLY A 2 5.06 47.70 50.56
C GLY A 2 4.80 46.31 51.18
N LYS A 3 3.84 45.57 50.66
CA LYS A 3 3.64 44.18 51.00
C LYS A 3 4.46 43.31 50.06
N GLN A 4 5.59 42.76 50.54
CA GLN A 4 6.32 41.70 49.90
C GLN A 4 5.45 40.42 49.87
N LYS A 5 5.15 39.92 48.68
CA LYS A 5 4.65 38.56 48.50
C LYS A 5 5.82 37.60 48.66
N GLN A 6 5.89 36.87 49.76
CA GLN A 6 6.72 35.68 49.92
C GLN A 6 6.23 34.59 48.94
N LYS A 7 7.03 34.32 47.93
CA LYS A 7 6.91 33.08 47.16
C LYS A 7 7.39 31.93 48.05
N SER A 8 6.50 31.02 48.41
CA SER A 8 6.85 29.76 49.05
C SER A 8 7.74 28.97 48.11
N ARG A 9 9.01 28.83 48.45
CA ARG A 9 9.92 27.85 47.84
C ARG A 9 9.48 26.46 48.33
N GLY A 10 8.74 25.73 47.47
CA GLY A 10 8.47 24.32 47.68
C GLY A 10 9.82 23.55 47.75
N THR A 11 9.94 22.76 48.78
CA THR A 11 11.07 21.87 49.01
C THR A 11 11.29 20.97 47.80
N LYS A 12 12.42 21.15 47.07
CA LYS A 12 12.86 20.19 46.05
C LYS A 12 13.11 18.86 46.75
N GLN A 13 12.18 17.93 46.69
CA GLN A 13 12.43 16.55 47.04
C GLN A 13 13.51 16.06 46.08
N GLN A 14 14.70 15.69 46.60
CA GLN A 14 15.77 15.12 45.82
C GLN A 14 15.30 13.76 45.26
N MET A 15 14.91 13.73 44.00
CA MET A 15 14.66 12.48 43.30
C MET A 15 15.92 11.64 43.30
N ASN A 16 15.76 10.34 43.55
CA ASN A 16 16.83 9.36 43.40
C ASN A 16 17.41 9.44 41.98
N LYS A 17 18.74 9.37 41.84
CA LYS A 17 19.46 9.53 40.57
C LYS A 17 18.87 8.67 39.42
N PRO A 18 18.53 7.40 39.63
CA PRO A 18 17.86 6.59 38.58
C PRO A 18 16.48 7.16 38.14
N CYS A 19 15.65 7.62 39.06
CA CYS A 19 14.37 8.23 38.73
C CYS A 19 14.53 9.53 37.94
N TYR A 20 15.54 10.33 38.27
CA TYR A 20 15.86 11.55 37.53
C TYR A 20 16.31 11.25 36.10
N LEU A 21 17.17 10.23 35.90
CA LEU A 21 17.62 9.84 34.56
C LEU A 21 16.44 9.35 33.69
N LEU A 22 15.56 8.53 34.27
CA LEU A 22 14.37 8.06 33.56
C LEU A 22 13.43 9.21 33.18
N SER A 23 13.25 10.19 34.09
CA SER A 23 12.41 11.35 33.80
C SER A 23 12.98 12.23 32.68
N VAL A 24 14.32 12.40 32.63
CA VAL A 24 14.97 13.16 31.54
C VAL A 24 14.77 12.46 30.19
N VAL A 25 14.92 11.13 30.14
CA VAL A 25 14.69 10.36 28.90
C VAL A 25 13.24 10.46 28.45
N ALA A 26 12.30 10.29 29.37
CA ALA A 26 10.88 10.37 29.08
C ALA A 26 10.46 11.80 28.62
N GLU A 27 11.07 12.83 29.22
CA GLU A 27 10.86 14.22 28.79
C GLU A 27 11.39 14.49 27.38
N GLN A 28 12.61 14.02 27.05
CA GLN A 28 13.17 14.14 25.70
C GLN A 28 12.32 13.45 24.64
N ASN A 29 11.72 12.32 24.99
CA ASN A 29 10.83 11.56 24.11
C ASN A 29 9.40 12.09 24.11
N ARG A 30 9.08 13.15 24.85
CA ARG A 30 7.72 13.67 25.03
C ARG A 30 6.73 12.62 25.52
N GLU A 31 7.20 11.70 26.38
CA GLU A 31 6.34 10.66 26.91
C GLU A 31 5.29 11.24 27.87
N ARG A 32 4.13 10.60 27.90
CA ARG A 32 3.10 10.83 28.89
C ARG A 32 3.01 9.62 29.81
N ILE A 33 2.82 9.87 31.09
CA ILE A 33 2.60 8.81 32.06
C ILE A 33 1.14 8.83 32.47
N LEU A 34 0.52 7.66 32.46
CA LEU A 34 -0.86 7.44 32.87
C LEU A 34 -0.88 6.65 34.18
N GLU A 35 -1.71 7.08 35.10
CA GLU A 35 -2.04 6.38 36.33
C GLU A 35 -3.57 6.30 36.43
N TYR A 36 -4.14 5.11 36.40
CA TYR A 36 -5.55 4.89 36.65
C TYR A 36 -5.73 4.16 37.98
N ASN A 37 -6.42 4.80 38.92
CA ASN A 37 -6.80 4.23 40.21
C ASN A 37 -8.18 3.62 40.09
N VAL A 38 -8.26 2.28 40.22
CA VAL A 38 -9.50 1.52 40.04
C VAL A 38 -10.51 1.80 41.17
N VAL A 39 -10.02 2.04 42.42
CA VAL A 39 -10.90 2.22 43.58
C VAL A 39 -11.62 3.57 43.52
N SER A 40 -10.95 4.60 43.08
CA SER A 40 -11.52 5.96 42.97
C SER A 40 -12.05 6.28 41.56
N ASP A 41 -11.97 5.35 40.62
CA ASP A 41 -12.29 5.53 39.20
C ASP A 41 -11.71 6.82 38.62
N THR A 42 -10.42 7.06 38.94
CA THR A 42 -9.75 8.29 38.56
C THR A 42 -8.51 8.00 37.74
N VAL A 43 -8.42 8.62 36.56
CA VAL A 43 -7.21 8.62 35.75
C VAL A 43 -6.46 9.95 35.89
N ARG A 44 -5.15 9.86 36.02
CA ARG A 44 -4.22 10.99 35.96
C ARG A 44 -3.24 10.78 34.82
N MET A 45 -3.07 11.81 34.04
CA MET A 45 -2.04 11.84 33.01
C MET A 45 -1.02 12.93 33.37
N TYR A 46 0.25 12.56 33.25
CA TYR A 46 1.36 13.44 33.58
C TYR A 46 2.21 13.69 32.35
N LYS A 47 2.70 14.93 32.24
CA LYS A 47 3.86 15.29 31.42
C LYS A 47 5.08 15.48 32.33
N ILE A 48 6.25 15.39 31.76
CA ILE A 48 7.51 15.62 32.48
C ILE A 48 8.08 16.95 32.00
N VAL A 49 8.39 17.84 32.94
CA VAL A 49 8.94 19.18 32.70
C VAL A 49 10.07 19.39 33.70
N ASP A 50 11.26 19.72 33.22
CA ASP A 50 12.48 19.86 34.06
C ASP A 50 12.72 18.65 35.00
N GLY A 51 12.41 17.44 34.51
CA GLY A 51 12.52 16.20 35.25
C GLY A 51 11.47 16.01 36.34
N GLN A 52 10.41 16.82 36.38
CA GLN A 52 9.32 16.72 37.37
C GLN A 52 8.00 16.35 36.66
N PHE A 53 7.17 15.55 37.36
CA PHE A 53 5.85 15.15 36.89
C PHE A 53 4.85 16.29 37.14
N GLU A 54 4.24 16.82 36.10
CA GLU A 54 3.14 17.77 36.14
C GLU A 54 1.86 17.10 35.66
N ILE A 55 0.77 17.24 36.42
CA ILE A 55 -0.54 16.72 36.01
C ILE A 55 -1.01 17.49 34.78
N LEU A 56 -1.24 16.78 33.71
CA LEU A 56 -1.79 17.29 32.47
C LEU A 56 -3.32 17.21 32.47
N HIS A 57 -3.82 16.03 32.88
CA HIS A 57 -5.25 15.75 33.00
C HIS A 57 -5.53 14.95 34.26
N GLU A 58 -6.66 15.23 34.90
CA GLU A 58 -7.24 14.41 35.98
C GLU A 58 -8.74 14.28 35.68
N ILE A 59 -9.21 13.03 35.56
CA ILE A 59 -10.59 12.71 35.19
C ILE A 59 -11.11 11.70 36.18
N THR A 60 -12.20 12.05 36.87
CA THR A 60 -13.00 11.17 37.75
C THR A 60 -14.12 10.52 36.94
N ASP A 61 -14.70 9.45 37.48
CA ASP A 61 -15.74 8.64 36.83
C ASP A 61 -15.28 8.20 35.41
N TYR A 62 -14.03 7.71 35.36
CA TYR A 62 -13.32 7.44 34.09
C TYR A 62 -13.92 6.27 33.33
N MET A 63 -14.21 5.16 34.01
CA MET A 63 -14.83 3.97 33.41
C MET A 63 -16.34 4.04 33.42
N ASP A 64 -16.95 4.48 34.55
CA ASP A 64 -18.40 4.54 34.75
C ASP A 64 -19.08 5.68 34.00
N GLY A 65 -18.32 6.76 33.71
CA GLY A 65 -18.76 7.86 32.86
C GLY A 65 -18.33 7.71 31.41
N ASN A 66 -18.70 8.66 30.57
CA ASN A 66 -18.14 8.77 29.21
C ASN A 66 -16.71 9.37 29.19
N GLY A 67 -15.90 9.07 30.23
CA GLY A 67 -14.59 9.70 30.44
C GLY A 67 -13.45 9.06 29.65
N ILE A 68 -13.60 7.77 29.28
CA ILE A 68 -12.53 7.07 28.58
C ILE A 68 -12.26 7.73 27.23
N GLY A 69 -11.01 8.22 27.08
CA GLY A 69 -10.52 8.75 25.82
C GLY A 69 -11.13 10.07 25.37
N LYS A 70 -12.25 10.51 25.95
CA LYS A 70 -13.08 11.64 25.47
C LYS A 70 -12.33 12.95 25.20
N TYR A 71 -11.20 13.16 25.86
CA TYR A 71 -10.49 14.45 25.81
C TYR A 71 -9.12 14.38 25.15
N PHE A 72 -8.62 13.19 24.84
CA PHE A 72 -7.25 13.03 24.37
C PHE A 72 -7.04 11.83 23.43
N ILE A 73 -8.04 10.96 23.20
CA ILE A 73 -8.02 9.90 22.20
C ILE A 73 -9.05 10.24 21.12
N ASP A 74 -8.70 10.04 19.86
CA ASP A 74 -9.63 10.26 18.75
C ASP A 74 -10.79 9.28 18.81
N GLU A 75 -11.98 9.72 18.38
CA GLU A 75 -13.24 8.98 18.52
C GLU A 75 -13.16 7.56 17.94
N GLU A 76 -12.44 7.39 16.84
CA GLU A 76 -12.26 6.10 16.16
C GLU A 76 -11.45 5.08 16.97
N ASP A 77 -10.59 5.54 17.89
CA ASP A 77 -9.74 4.67 18.72
C ASP A 77 -10.29 4.46 20.14
N VAL A 78 -11.36 5.16 20.54
CA VAL A 78 -11.91 5.12 21.91
C VAL A 78 -12.32 3.72 22.32
N GLU A 79 -13.06 2.99 21.46
CA GLU A 79 -13.54 1.64 21.80
C GLU A 79 -12.39 0.65 21.95
N LYS A 80 -11.45 0.66 21.04
CA LYS A 80 -10.24 -0.13 21.08
C LYS A 80 -9.40 0.15 22.32
N TYR A 81 -9.32 1.42 22.73
CA TYR A 81 -8.63 1.81 23.96
C TYR A 81 -9.39 1.32 25.21
N ARG A 82 -10.74 1.41 25.21
CA ARG A 82 -11.61 0.87 26.28
C ARG A 82 -11.37 -0.61 26.48
N GLU A 83 -11.44 -1.41 25.43
CA GLU A 83 -11.18 -2.86 25.49
C GLU A 83 -9.81 -3.18 26.09
N SER A 84 -8.81 -2.34 25.79
CA SER A 84 -7.45 -2.49 26.31
C SER A 84 -7.39 -2.26 27.82
N ILE A 85 -8.09 -1.25 28.33
CA ILE A 85 -8.21 -1.00 29.78
C ILE A 85 -8.99 -2.14 30.47
N GLU A 86 -10.09 -2.59 29.90
CA GLU A 86 -10.89 -3.70 30.43
C GLU A 86 -10.10 -5.00 30.56
N LYS A 87 -9.25 -5.32 29.57
CA LYS A 87 -8.32 -6.45 29.65
C LYS A 87 -7.36 -6.31 30.83
N CYS A 88 -6.84 -5.11 31.08
CA CYS A 88 -5.96 -4.86 32.22
C CYS A 88 -6.71 -4.93 33.57
N LEU A 89 -8.01 -4.65 33.60
CA LEU A 89 -8.83 -4.79 34.82
C LEU A 89 -9.18 -6.24 35.14
N ALA A 90 -9.27 -7.09 34.13
CA ALA A 90 -9.62 -8.50 34.28
C ALA A 90 -8.57 -9.33 35.06
N GLY A 91 -7.32 -8.84 35.12
CA GLY A 91 -6.23 -9.50 35.84
C GLY A 91 -4.86 -8.86 35.52
N PRO A 92 -3.79 -9.38 36.14
CA PRO A 92 -2.43 -8.92 35.85
C PRO A 92 -2.11 -9.05 34.36
N CYS A 93 -1.80 -7.94 33.71
CA CYS A 93 -1.44 -7.92 32.31
C CYS A 93 -0.40 -6.83 31.99
N ASP A 94 0.37 -7.08 30.95
CA ASP A 94 1.20 -6.11 30.26
C ASP A 94 0.84 -6.14 28.79
N GLN A 95 0.46 -5.00 28.24
CA GLN A 95 0.09 -4.91 26.82
C GLN A 95 0.39 -3.55 26.24
N PHE A 96 0.30 -3.43 24.94
CA PHE A 96 0.36 -2.14 24.28
C PHE A 96 -0.72 -2.00 23.22
N ILE A 97 -1.03 -0.75 22.91
CA ILE A 97 -2.00 -0.37 21.88
C ILE A 97 -1.53 0.92 21.20
N ASP A 98 -1.69 0.97 19.89
CA ASP A 98 -1.47 2.20 19.12
C ASP A 98 -2.79 2.95 18.98
N VAL A 99 -2.79 4.23 19.35
CA VAL A 99 -3.97 5.12 19.31
C VAL A 99 -3.56 6.48 18.79
N HIS A 100 -4.51 7.21 18.23
CA HIS A 100 -4.36 8.64 17.99
C HIS A 100 -4.59 9.39 19.30
N TYR A 101 -3.60 10.16 19.70
CA TYR A 101 -3.61 10.95 20.92
C TYR A 101 -3.30 12.41 20.61
N HIS A 102 -3.96 13.31 21.31
CA HIS A 102 -3.70 14.75 21.24
C HIS A 102 -3.76 15.42 22.63
N ASP A 103 -2.87 16.37 22.87
CA ASP A 103 -3.03 17.32 23.96
C ASP A 103 -4.04 18.40 23.53
N LYS A 104 -4.67 19.05 24.50
CA LYS A 104 -5.70 20.06 24.23
C LYS A 104 -5.18 21.18 23.32
N GLY A 105 -5.72 21.26 22.10
CA GLY A 105 -5.36 22.28 21.11
C GLY A 105 -4.17 21.92 20.23
N GLU A 106 -3.61 20.72 20.36
CA GLU A 106 -2.59 20.17 19.48
C GLU A 106 -3.19 19.23 18.43
N PRO A 107 -2.55 19.03 17.28
CA PRO A 107 -2.98 18.04 16.31
C PRO A 107 -2.83 16.63 16.87
N SER A 108 -3.68 15.73 16.40
CA SER A 108 -3.63 14.31 16.76
C SER A 108 -2.41 13.63 16.12
N GLU A 109 -1.71 12.80 16.88
CA GLU A 109 -0.55 12.02 16.47
C GLU A 109 -0.69 10.58 16.93
N TRP A 110 0.02 9.67 16.26
CA TRP A 110 0.12 8.29 16.69
C TRP A 110 0.97 8.14 17.95
N TYR A 111 0.36 7.60 18.99
CA TYR A 111 1.02 7.18 20.23
C TYR A 111 0.85 5.68 20.48
N ARG A 112 1.88 5.09 21.06
CA ARG A 112 1.80 3.74 21.63
C ARG A 112 1.63 3.84 23.12
N ALA A 113 0.51 3.37 23.62
CA ALA A 113 0.23 3.25 25.04
C ALA A 113 0.65 1.86 25.53
N TYR A 114 1.64 1.81 26.40
CA TYR A 114 1.99 0.61 27.17
C TYR A 114 1.22 0.66 28.48
N LEU A 115 0.50 -0.40 28.80
CA LEU A 115 -0.37 -0.49 29.96
C LEU A 115 0.01 -1.71 30.78
N SER A 116 0.21 -1.52 32.08
CA SER A 116 0.50 -2.57 33.04
C SER A 116 -0.42 -2.48 34.23
N SER A 117 -1.00 -3.59 34.66
CA SER A 117 -1.86 -3.65 35.85
C SER A 117 -1.05 -3.93 37.10
N ILE A 118 -1.43 -3.30 38.21
CA ILE A 118 -0.91 -3.53 39.55
C ILE A 118 -2.01 -4.13 40.41
N ALA A 119 -1.76 -5.33 40.92
CA ALA A 119 -2.70 -6.04 41.78
C ALA A 119 -2.27 -6.01 43.25
N ASP A 120 -3.24 -6.15 44.16
CA ASP A 120 -3.00 -6.34 45.57
C ASP A 120 -2.63 -7.82 45.90
N GLU A 121 -2.40 -8.11 47.18
CA GLU A 121 -2.03 -9.45 47.65
C GLU A 121 -3.08 -10.52 47.36
N THR A 122 -4.33 -10.14 47.08
CA THR A 122 -5.42 -11.03 46.71
C THR A 122 -5.50 -11.32 45.22
N GLY A 123 -4.68 -10.65 44.41
CA GLY A 123 -4.68 -10.73 42.95
C GLY A 123 -5.68 -9.79 42.25
N ARG A 124 -6.36 -8.92 43.03
CA ARG A 124 -7.28 -7.92 42.49
C ARG A 124 -6.51 -6.72 41.98
N VAL A 125 -6.77 -6.32 40.74
CA VAL A 125 -6.17 -5.11 40.15
C VAL A 125 -6.68 -3.86 40.89
N THR A 126 -5.75 -3.04 41.38
CA THR A 126 -6.04 -1.79 42.10
C THR A 126 -5.61 -0.55 41.33
N GLN A 127 -4.64 -0.71 40.43
CA GLN A 127 -4.16 0.38 39.58
C GLN A 127 -3.77 -0.15 38.17
N ILE A 128 -3.86 0.71 37.18
CA ILE A 128 -3.23 0.54 35.87
C ILE A 128 -2.26 1.70 35.71
N VAL A 129 -1.02 1.40 35.39
CA VAL A 129 0.00 2.39 35.04
C VAL A 129 0.30 2.27 33.55
N GLY A 130 0.53 3.40 32.92
CA GLY A 130 0.79 3.42 31.48
C GLY A 130 1.83 4.45 31.09
N ARG A 131 2.44 4.21 29.92
CA ARG A 131 3.35 5.11 29.28
C ARG A 131 2.93 5.27 27.82
N LEU A 132 2.70 6.51 27.40
CA LEU A 132 2.38 6.86 26.03
C LEU A 132 3.62 7.47 25.37
N MET A 133 4.05 6.87 24.27
CA MET A 133 5.18 7.30 23.46
C MET A 133 4.69 7.66 22.06
N SER A 134 5.11 8.81 21.52
CA SER A 134 4.85 9.12 20.12
C SER A 134 5.57 8.11 19.22
N VAL A 135 4.81 7.44 18.36
CA VAL A 135 5.29 6.56 17.29
C VAL A 135 5.06 7.16 15.90
N GLN A 136 4.69 8.44 15.84
CA GLN A 136 4.37 9.16 14.62
C GLN A 136 5.52 9.08 13.60
N LYS A 137 6.75 9.35 14.05
CA LYS A 137 7.92 9.29 13.16
C LYS A 137 8.17 7.89 12.60
N ASP A 138 8.02 6.87 13.45
CA ASP A 138 8.22 5.47 13.03
C ASP A 138 7.12 5.03 12.05
N LYS A 139 5.87 5.39 12.32
CA LYS A 139 4.74 5.14 11.40
C LYS A 139 4.96 5.84 10.06
N MET A 140 5.35 7.11 10.06
CA MET A 140 5.64 7.86 8.83
C MET A 140 6.85 7.28 8.07
N ALA A 141 7.92 6.92 8.78
CA ALA A 141 9.09 6.30 8.16
C ALA A 141 8.74 4.95 7.52
N ASN A 142 8.00 4.10 8.23
CA ASN A 142 7.53 2.82 7.71
C ASN A 142 6.61 2.99 6.49
N GLU A 143 5.70 3.96 6.52
CA GLU A 143 4.84 4.27 5.37
C GLU A 143 5.64 4.78 4.17
N MET A 144 6.67 5.62 4.40
CA MET A 144 7.57 6.06 3.33
C MET A 144 8.37 4.90 2.74
N ILE A 145 8.87 3.98 3.58
CA ILE A 145 9.57 2.78 3.12
C ILE A 145 8.63 1.91 2.30
N ARG A 146 7.40 1.69 2.78
CA ARG A 146 6.39 0.93 2.07
C ARG A 146 6.06 1.55 0.72
N ARG A 147 5.80 2.87 0.66
CA ARG A 147 5.55 3.58 -0.59
C ARG A 147 6.71 3.46 -1.57
N ARG A 148 7.96 3.60 -1.09
CA ARG A 148 9.14 3.40 -1.96
C ARG A 148 9.28 1.97 -2.46
N ALA A 149 8.81 0.98 -1.70
CA ALA A 149 8.82 -0.42 -2.11
C ALA A 149 7.64 -0.79 -3.04
N GLU A 150 6.56 0.00 -3.07
CA GLU A 150 5.36 -0.27 -3.84
C GLU A 150 5.25 0.55 -5.14
N ILE A 151 5.93 1.69 -5.23
CA ILE A 151 5.81 2.64 -6.34
C ILE A 151 7.03 2.56 -7.26
N ASP A 152 6.78 2.54 -8.57
CA ASP A 152 7.82 2.77 -9.58
C ASP A 152 8.24 4.24 -9.55
N THR A 153 9.54 4.48 -9.31
CA THR A 153 10.07 5.82 -9.05
C THR A 153 10.08 6.73 -10.26
N LEU A 154 10.09 6.17 -11.47
CA LEU A 154 10.09 6.94 -12.72
C LEU A 154 8.67 7.40 -13.06
N THR A 155 7.70 6.52 -12.95
CA THR A 155 6.34 6.71 -13.49
C THR A 155 5.31 7.07 -12.41
N ASN A 156 5.66 6.92 -11.13
CA ASN A 156 4.79 7.19 -9.99
C ASN A 156 3.47 6.41 -9.99
N VAL A 157 3.42 5.27 -10.68
CA VAL A 157 2.38 4.24 -10.57
C VAL A 157 2.89 3.10 -9.69
N TYR A 158 2.05 2.12 -9.34
CA TYR A 158 2.52 0.94 -8.62
C TYR A 158 3.55 0.15 -9.44
N ASN A 159 4.56 -0.43 -8.79
CA ASN A 159 5.39 -1.43 -9.44
C ASN A 159 4.60 -2.73 -9.62
N HIS A 160 5.11 -3.66 -10.44
CA HIS A 160 4.46 -4.90 -10.81
C HIS A 160 3.88 -5.65 -9.60
N LYS A 161 4.72 -5.94 -8.61
CA LYS A 161 4.32 -6.71 -7.43
C LYS A 161 3.20 -6.03 -6.63
N ALA A 162 3.33 -4.74 -6.37
CA ALA A 162 2.31 -4.01 -5.61
C ALA A 162 0.99 -3.87 -6.39
N PHE A 163 1.06 -3.77 -7.70
CA PHE A 163 -0.09 -3.75 -8.59
C PHE A 163 -0.85 -5.09 -8.54
N GLU A 164 -0.13 -6.21 -8.71
CA GLU A 164 -0.68 -7.57 -8.62
C GLU A 164 -1.38 -7.80 -7.27
N GLU A 165 -0.68 -7.59 -6.14
CA GLU A 165 -1.23 -7.77 -4.79
C GLU A 165 -2.50 -6.92 -4.54
N ARG A 166 -2.60 -5.75 -5.18
CA ARG A 166 -3.78 -4.89 -5.08
C ARG A 166 -4.93 -5.39 -5.93
N CYS A 167 -4.66 -5.85 -7.15
CA CYS A 167 -5.67 -6.47 -8.00
C CYS A 167 -6.32 -7.67 -7.31
N GLU A 168 -5.51 -8.60 -6.78
CA GLU A 168 -6.00 -9.77 -6.05
C GLU A 168 -6.94 -9.38 -4.91
N LYS A 169 -6.54 -8.40 -4.09
CA LYS A 169 -7.35 -7.89 -2.97
C LYS A 169 -8.68 -7.27 -3.42
N GLU A 170 -8.70 -6.53 -4.53
CA GLU A 170 -9.96 -5.94 -5.02
C GLU A 170 -10.88 -6.99 -5.68
N ILE A 171 -10.30 -7.99 -6.33
CA ILE A 171 -11.05 -9.16 -6.86
C ILE A 171 -11.67 -9.96 -5.69
N GLU A 172 -10.90 -10.26 -4.65
CA GLU A 172 -11.37 -10.95 -3.44
C GLU A 172 -12.50 -10.21 -2.72
N LYS A 173 -12.49 -8.87 -2.73
CA LYS A 173 -13.57 -8.03 -2.18
C LYS A 173 -14.85 -8.06 -3.03
N GLY A 174 -14.86 -8.80 -4.14
CA GLY A 174 -16.01 -8.93 -5.01
C GLY A 174 -16.28 -7.66 -5.83
N LYS A 175 -15.26 -6.91 -6.21
CA LYS A 175 -15.43 -5.80 -7.17
C LYS A 175 -15.90 -6.37 -8.50
N ALA A 176 -17.10 -6.00 -8.88
CA ALA A 176 -17.69 -6.35 -10.16
C ALA A 176 -17.74 -5.12 -11.08
N ASN A 177 -18.02 -5.33 -12.37
CA ASN A 177 -18.00 -4.29 -13.39
C ASN A 177 -16.69 -3.52 -13.39
N ALA A 178 -15.59 -4.29 -13.48
CA ALA A 178 -14.22 -3.80 -13.51
C ALA A 178 -13.55 -4.18 -14.83
N ILE A 179 -12.55 -3.42 -15.21
CA ILE A 179 -11.64 -3.75 -16.29
C ILE A 179 -10.23 -3.93 -15.75
N PHE A 180 -9.54 -4.90 -16.31
CA PHE A 180 -8.11 -5.05 -16.23
C PHE A 180 -7.55 -4.72 -17.63
N LEU A 181 -6.67 -3.73 -17.68
CA LEU A 181 -6.09 -3.26 -18.91
C LEU A 181 -4.58 -3.45 -18.85
N MET A 182 -4.02 -4.01 -19.91
CA MET A 182 -2.58 -3.96 -20.18
C MET A 182 -2.33 -3.07 -21.38
N MET A 183 -1.20 -2.41 -21.39
CA MET A 183 -0.76 -1.60 -22.52
C MET A 183 0.77 -1.62 -22.65
N ASP A 184 1.20 -1.41 -23.87
CA ASP A 184 2.59 -1.32 -24.24
C ASP A 184 2.79 -0.09 -25.13
N VAL A 185 3.81 0.70 -24.88
CA VAL A 185 4.10 1.91 -25.65
C VAL A 185 4.70 1.50 -27.00
N ASP A 186 3.97 1.81 -28.06
CA ASP A 186 4.34 1.44 -29.41
C ASP A 186 5.71 2.01 -29.80
N ASP A 187 6.58 1.15 -30.35
CA ASP A 187 7.90 1.53 -30.85
C ASP A 187 8.82 2.23 -29.82
N PHE A 188 8.66 1.94 -28.54
CA PHE A 188 9.40 2.57 -27.44
C PHE A 188 10.92 2.47 -27.63
N LYS A 189 11.42 1.33 -28.11
CA LYS A 189 12.84 1.17 -28.44
C LYS A 189 13.29 2.17 -29.51
N MET A 190 12.49 2.41 -30.55
CA MET A 190 12.80 3.39 -31.58
C MET A 190 12.84 4.82 -31.00
N ILE A 191 11.97 5.14 -30.05
CA ILE A 191 11.99 6.42 -29.31
C ILE A 191 13.34 6.58 -28.60
N ASN A 192 13.77 5.58 -27.85
CA ASN A 192 15.06 5.59 -27.16
C ASN A 192 16.24 5.71 -28.12
N ASP A 193 16.24 4.96 -29.22
CA ASP A 193 17.33 4.93 -30.18
C ASP A 193 17.46 6.24 -30.96
N THR A 194 16.36 6.93 -31.24
CA THR A 194 16.32 8.16 -32.03
C THR A 194 16.42 9.44 -31.21
N GLN A 195 15.78 9.49 -30.04
CA GLN A 195 15.66 10.69 -29.20
C GLN A 195 16.48 10.60 -27.90
N GLY A 196 16.98 9.41 -27.59
CA GLY A 196 17.75 9.12 -26.37
C GLY A 196 16.86 8.74 -25.17
N HIS A 197 17.46 8.03 -24.22
CA HIS A 197 16.79 7.50 -23.04
C HIS A 197 16.07 8.55 -22.18
N ASN A 198 16.58 9.79 -22.12
CA ASN A 198 15.91 10.86 -21.37
C ASN A 198 14.50 11.19 -21.92
N VAL A 199 14.32 11.09 -23.24
CA VAL A 199 13.01 11.30 -23.88
C VAL A 199 12.12 10.09 -23.63
N GLY A 200 12.68 8.88 -23.70
CA GLY A 200 11.95 7.65 -23.30
C GLY A 200 11.45 7.72 -21.86
N ASP A 201 12.30 8.16 -20.93
CA ASP A 201 11.91 8.34 -19.52
C ASP A 201 10.77 9.36 -19.35
N LEU A 202 10.76 10.44 -20.13
CA LEU A 202 9.66 11.41 -20.15
C LEU A 202 8.36 10.79 -20.67
N VAL A 203 8.42 9.99 -21.74
CA VAL A 203 7.26 9.26 -22.28
C VAL A 203 6.69 8.34 -21.20
N LEU A 204 7.52 7.54 -20.54
CA LEU A 204 7.08 6.65 -19.47
C LEU A 204 6.49 7.41 -18.29
N SER A 205 7.14 8.49 -17.86
CA SER A 205 6.66 9.32 -16.73
C SER A 205 5.31 9.96 -17.05
N GLN A 206 5.13 10.46 -18.28
CA GLN A 206 3.88 11.04 -18.72
C GLN A 206 2.77 9.99 -18.85
N THR A 207 3.09 8.81 -19.39
CA THR A 207 2.16 7.68 -19.43
C THR A 207 1.67 7.35 -18.03
N GLY A 208 2.56 7.22 -17.04
CA GLY A 208 2.18 6.99 -15.65
C GLY A 208 1.27 8.07 -15.08
N ALA A 209 1.52 9.36 -15.38
CA ALA A 209 0.69 10.46 -14.93
C ALA A 209 -0.73 10.39 -15.53
N ILE A 210 -0.85 10.12 -16.82
CA ILE A 210 -2.13 9.97 -17.53
C ILE A 210 -2.93 8.80 -16.94
N LEU A 211 -2.28 7.66 -16.69
CA LEU A 211 -2.93 6.50 -16.11
C LEU A 211 -3.44 6.78 -14.68
N ASN A 212 -2.63 7.43 -13.84
CA ASN A 212 -3.04 7.81 -12.47
C ASN A 212 -4.23 8.79 -12.47
N GLU A 213 -4.24 9.75 -13.38
CA GLU A 213 -5.34 10.69 -13.54
C GLU A 213 -6.63 9.97 -13.95
N ALA A 214 -6.54 9.07 -14.95
CA ALA A 214 -7.67 8.34 -15.47
C ALA A 214 -8.39 7.47 -14.40
N VAL A 215 -7.64 6.88 -13.46
CA VAL A 215 -8.20 5.99 -12.42
C VAL A 215 -8.50 6.68 -11.11
N SER A 216 -8.36 8.00 -11.03
CA SER A 216 -8.53 8.74 -9.77
C SER A 216 -9.89 8.46 -9.12
N GLY A 217 -9.86 7.83 -7.93
CA GLY A 217 -11.03 7.51 -7.12
C GLY A 217 -11.74 6.19 -7.46
N HIS A 218 -11.40 5.51 -8.56
CA HIS A 218 -12.07 4.27 -8.98
C HIS A 218 -11.13 3.22 -9.60
N GLY A 219 -9.84 3.29 -9.25
CA GLY A 219 -8.86 2.34 -9.76
C GLY A 219 -7.44 2.65 -9.31
N PHE A 220 -6.52 1.95 -9.93
CA PHE A 220 -5.08 2.19 -9.80
C PHE A 220 -4.35 1.69 -11.04
N ALA A 221 -3.13 2.21 -11.25
CA ALA A 221 -2.26 1.85 -12.34
C ALA A 221 -0.93 1.30 -11.82
N GLY A 222 -0.28 0.47 -12.64
CA GLY A 222 1.03 -0.11 -12.37
C GLY A 222 1.90 -0.18 -13.60
N ARG A 223 3.22 -0.28 -13.39
CA ARG A 223 4.21 -0.57 -14.42
C ARG A 223 4.69 -1.99 -14.23
N LEU A 224 4.48 -2.84 -15.26
CA LEU A 224 4.83 -4.26 -15.21
C LEU A 224 6.31 -4.48 -15.51
N GLY A 225 6.89 -3.67 -16.38
CA GLY A 225 8.30 -3.69 -16.74
C GLY A 225 8.54 -2.86 -18.01
N GLY A 226 9.76 -2.41 -18.25
CA GLY A 226 10.10 -1.70 -19.49
C GLY A 226 9.11 -0.58 -19.85
N ASP A 227 8.41 -0.77 -20.95
CA ASP A 227 7.37 0.09 -21.53
C ASP A 227 5.94 -0.46 -21.33
N GLU A 228 5.79 -1.51 -20.51
CA GLU A 228 4.52 -2.16 -20.22
C GLU A 228 3.87 -1.59 -18.96
N PHE A 229 2.59 -1.22 -19.07
CA PHE A 229 1.77 -0.73 -17.98
C PHE A 229 0.49 -1.55 -17.86
N ALA A 230 -0.09 -1.51 -16.67
CA ALA A 230 -1.41 -2.06 -16.40
C ALA A 230 -2.28 -1.08 -15.62
N LEU A 231 -3.59 -1.27 -15.71
CA LEU A 231 -4.58 -0.49 -15.02
C LEU A 231 -5.73 -1.40 -14.59
N PHE A 232 -6.20 -1.22 -13.35
CA PHE A 232 -7.41 -1.86 -12.85
C PHE A 232 -8.40 -0.78 -12.43
N ALA A 233 -9.58 -0.77 -13.04
CA ALA A 233 -10.63 0.20 -12.74
C ALA A 233 -11.97 -0.50 -12.53
N TRP A 234 -12.76 -0.03 -11.56
CA TRP A 234 -14.06 -0.59 -11.19
C TRP A 234 -15.15 0.48 -11.17
N GLY A 235 -16.42 0.02 -11.04
CA GLY A 235 -17.58 0.90 -11.00
C GLY A 235 -17.97 1.46 -12.36
N LEU A 236 -17.52 0.81 -13.43
CA LEU A 236 -17.92 1.09 -14.80
C LEU A 236 -19.23 0.33 -15.07
N GLY A 237 -20.34 1.06 -15.23
CA GLY A 237 -21.69 0.50 -15.16
C GLY A 237 -22.04 -0.45 -16.32
N SER A 238 -21.55 -0.18 -17.54
CA SER A 238 -21.87 -0.98 -18.73
C SER A 238 -20.65 -1.20 -19.61
N ARG A 239 -20.79 -2.15 -20.54
CA ARG A 239 -19.75 -2.42 -21.56
C ARG A 239 -19.45 -1.17 -22.42
N ASP A 240 -20.46 -0.38 -22.72
CA ASP A 240 -20.27 0.84 -23.49
C ASP A 240 -19.51 1.90 -22.69
N GLU A 241 -19.78 2.03 -21.39
CA GLU A 241 -19.01 2.92 -20.51
C GLU A 241 -17.55 2.47 -20.37
N MET A 242 -17.29 1.16 -20.29
CA MET A 242 -15.93 0.59 -20.30
C MET A 242 -15.20 0.94 -21.60
N ARG A 243 -15.86 0.80 -22.76
CA ARG A 243 -15.29 1.18 -24.06
C ARG A 243 -15.03 2.67 -24.17
N GLU A 244 -15.94 3.49 -23.68
CA GLU A 244 -15.78 4.95 -23.65
C GLU A 244 -14.59 5.36 -22.77
N PHE A 245 -14.48 4.76 -21.58
CA PHE A 245 -13.37 4.99 -20.65
C PHE A 245 -12.02 4.68 -21.32
N VAL A 246 -11.86 3.49 -21.90
CA VAL A 246 -10.61 3.07 -22.53
C VAL A 246 -10.30 3.90 -23.78
N SER A 247 -11.34 4.30 -24.55
CA SER A 247 -11.16 5.18 -25.70
C SER A 247 -10.63 6.57 -25.31
N LYS A 248 -11.20 7.16 -24.26
CA LYS A 248 -10.70 8.43 -23.70
C LYS A 248 -9.27 8.30 -23.20
N LEU A 249 -8.94 7.19 -22.52
CA LEU A 249 -7.58 6.93 -22.06
C LEU A 249 -6.60 6.88 -23.23
N ARG A 250 -6.89 6.11 -24.30
CA ARG A 250 -6.06 6.04 -25.48
C ARG A 250 -5.86 7.41 -26.12
N ASP A 251 -6.93 8.20 -26.23
CA ASP A 251 -6.84 9.53 -26.85
C ASP A 251 -6.01 10.49 -26.00
N ASN A 252 -6.02 10.37 -24.68
CA ASN A 252 -5.14 11.11 -23.76
C ASN A 252 -3.67 10.67 -23.87
N LEU A 253 -3.41 9.39 -24.20
CA LEU A 253 -2.07 8.86 -24.40
C LEU A 253 -1.43 9.35 -25.72
N LYS A 254 -2.24 9.79 -26.69
CA LYS A 254 -1.76 10.46 -27.91
C LYS A 254 -1.26 11.87 -27.61
N THR A 255 -0.21 11.95 -26.82
CA THR A 255 0.37 13.22 -26.40
C THR A 255 1.62 13.53 -27.26
N ILE A 256 1.79 14.80 -27.59
CA ILE A 256 2.97 15.26 -28.32
C ILE A 256 4.04 15.63 -27.30
N ILE A 257 5.16 14.91 -27.31
CA ILE A 257 6.37 15.24 -26.55
C ILE A 257 7.45 15.64 -27.55
N PHE A 258 7.96 16.85 -27.44
CA PHE A 258 9.01 17.40 -28.36
C PHE A 258 8.68 17.20 -29.84
N ASP A 259 7.47 17.55 -30.27
CA ASP A 259 6.96 17.36 -31.62
C ASP A 259 6.88 15.91 -32.11
N MET A 260 6.97 14.95 -31.20
CA MET A 260 6.82 13.52 -31.46
C MET A 260 5.50 13.02 -30.88
N GLU A 261 4.69 12.41 -31.70
CA GLU A 261 3.50 11.67 -31.30
C GLU A 261 3.88 10.24 -30.97
N TYR A 262 3.46 9.75 -29.82
CA TYR A 262 3.57 8.33 -29.47
C TYR A 262 2.19 7.73 -29.21
N SER A 263 2.10 6.42 -29.35
CA SER A 263 0.85 5.67 -29.14
C SER A 263 1.10 4.45 -28.28
N ALA A 264 0.03 3.77 -27.92
CA ALA A 264 0.07 2.53 -27.19
C ALA A 264 -0.92 1.53 -27.76
N SER A 265 -0.52 0.26 -27.73
CA SER A 265 -1.40 -0.88 -27.96
C SER A 265 -2.02 -1.31 -26.65
N ILE A 266 -3.35 -1.44 -26.59
CA ILE A 266 -4.11 -1.64 -25.36
C ILE A 266 -4.94 -2.90 -25.48
N GLY A 267 -4.77 -3.81 -24.51
CA GLY A 267 -5.59 -5.01 -24.33
C GLY A 267 -6.45 -4.92 -23.08
N VAL A 268 -7.69 -5.41 -23.13
CA VAL A 268 -8.66 -5.27 -22.05
C VAL A 268 -9.32 -6.61 -21.74
N GLY A 269 -9.12 -7.08 -20.50
CA GLY A 269 -9.94 -8.12 -19.87
C GLY A 269 -11.05 -7.51 -19.03
N VAL A 270 -12.21 -8.16 -18.94
CA VAL A 270 -13.36 -7.65 -18.22
C VAL A 270 -13.79 -8.57 -17.11
N LEU A 271 -13.89 -8.01 -15.90
CA LEU A 271 -14.42 -8.68 -14.71
C LEU A 271 -15.88 -8.22 -14.51
N ASP A 272 -16.80 -9.09 -14.85
CA ASP A 272 -18.21 -8.92 -14.53
C ASP A 272 -18.66 -9.81 -13.37
N SER A 273 -19.89 -9.70 -12.94
CA SER A 273 -20.43 -10.46 -11.81
C SER A 273 -20.70 -11.94 -12.13
N GLU A 274 -20.69 -12.32 -13.40
CA GLU A 274 -21.00 -13.69 -13.85
C GLU A 274 -19.73 -14.54 -13.94
N ARG A 275 -18.55 -13.92 -14.07
CA ARG A 275 -17.26 -14.57 -14.26
C ARG A 275 -16.45 -14.54 -12.97
N GLN A 276 -16.11 -15.72 -12.45
CA GLN A 276 -15.18 -15.86 -11.33
C GLN A 276 -13.73 -15.93 -11.86
N LEU A 277 -13.18 -14.79 -12.21
CA LEU A 277 -11.83 -14.69 -12.73
C LEU A 277 -10.84 -14.35 -11.61
N THR A 278 -9.66 -14.96 -11.69
CA THR A 278 -8.49 -14.59 -10.88
C THR A 278 -7.72 -13.45 -11.55
N PHE A 279 -6.77 -12.85 -10.84
CA PHE A 279 -5.81 -11.90 -11.43
C PHE A 279 -5.09 -12.54 -12.64
N ARG A 280 -4.69 -13.79 -12.52
CA ARG A 280 -3.99 -14.52 -13.59
C ARG A 280 -4.83 -14.65 -14.86
N ASP A 281 -6.13 -14.92 -14.72
CA ASP A 281 -7.03 -15.02 -15.86
C ASP A 281 -7.17 -13.68 -16.57
N LEU A 282 -7.37 -12.60 -15.80
CA LEU A 282 -7.47 -11.23 -16.35
C LEU A 282 -6.17 -10.78 -17.02
N TYR A 283 -5.02 -11.13 -16.41
CA TYR A 283 -3.71 -10.86 -16.98
C TYR A 283 -3.55 -11.56 -18.33
N PHE A 284 -3.87 -12.84 -18.41
CA PHE A 284 -3.83 -13.61 -19.65
C PHE A 284 -4.74 -13.00 -20.73
N GLU A 285 -6.00 -12.70 -20.40
CA GLU A 285 -6.94 -12.08 -21.34
C GLU A 285 -6.44 -10.75 -21.89
N ALA A 286 -5.92 -9.88 -21.03
CA ALA A 286 -5.38 -8.58 -21.43
C ALA A 286 -4.12 -8.71 -22.27
N ASP A 287 -3.21 -9.64 -21.93
CA ASP A 287 -1.98 -9.90 -22.70
C ASP A 287 -2.28 -10.36 -24.12
N GLN A 288 -3.19 -11.33 -24.28
CA GLN A 288 -3.66 -11.77 -25.61
C GLN A 288 -4.27 -10.62 -26.42
N ALA A 289 -5.00 -9.74 -25.75
CA ALA A 289 -5.60 -8.59 -26.41
C ALA A 289 -4.56 -7.52 -26.81
N VAL A 290 -3.49 -7.29 -26.01
CA VAL A 290 -2.36 -6.42 -26.40
C VAL A 290 -1.65 -7.00 -27.59
N TYR A 291 -1.40 -8.32 -27.58
CA TYR A 291 -0.78 -8.99 -28.72
C TYR A 291 -1.59 -8.80 -30.00
N ALA A 292 -2.90 -9.02 -29.95
CA ALA A 292 -3.80 -8.77 -31.08
C ALA A 292 -3.74 -7.31 -31.55
N ALA A 293 -3.71 -6.34 -30.63
CA ALA A 293 -3.59 -4.93 -30.94
C ALA A 293 -2.29 -4.63 -31.69
N LYS A 294 -1.16 -5.18 -31.25
CA LYS A 294 0.14 -5.00 -31.90
C LYS A 294 0.16 -5.58 -33.32
N HIS A 295 -0.42 -6.76 -33.53
CA HIS A 295 -0.48 -7.42 -34.84
C HIS A 295 -1.45 -6.78 -35.84
N HIS A 296 -2.49 -6.10 -35.35
CA HIS A 296 -3.45 -5.41 -36.22
C HIS A 296 -3.07 -3.94 -36.53
N GLY A 297 -1.80 -3.57 -36.34
CA GLY A 297 -1.27 -2.29 -36.78
C GLY A 297 -1.01 -1.28 -35.66
N LYS A 298 -0.96 -1.74 -34.40
CA LYS A 298 -0.68 -0.91 -33.21
C LYS A 298 -1.70 0.22 -32.97
N ASN A 299 -1.46 1.08 -31.95
CA ASN A 299 -2.29 2.26 -31.65
C ASN A 299 -3.79 1.98 -31.59
N GLN A 300 -4.19 0.88 -30.98
CA GLN A 300 -5.57 0.44 -30.90
C GLN A 300 -5.90 -0.24 -29.58
N ILE A 301 -7.19 -0.38 -29.36
CA ILE A 301 -7.79 -1.06 -28.21
C ILE A 301 -8.42 -2.35 -28.71
N VAL A 302 -8.08 -3.45 -28.04
CA VAL A 302 -8.72 -4.75 -28.25
C VAL A 302 -9.29 -5.22 -26.92
N PHE A 303 -10.56 -5.61 -26.91
CA PHE A 303 -11.17 -6.31 -25.80
C PHE A 303 -11.01 -7.82 -26.04
N TYR A 304 -10.62 -8.58 -25.03
CA TYR A 304 -10.41 -10.02 -25.19
C TYR A 304 -11.63 -10.74 -25.74
N ASP A 305 -12.84 -10.37 -25.29
CA ASP A 305 -14.08 -10.98 -25.77
C ASP A 305 -14.43 -10.65 -27.24
N ASP A 306 -13.75 -9.70 -27.86
CA ASP A 306 -13.91 -9.35 -29.28
C ASP A 306 -12.91 -10.08 -30.18
N ILE A 307 -12.00 -10.88 -29.61
CA ILE A 307 -11.02 -11.64 -30.37
C ILE A 307 -11.72 -12.89 -30.92
N ASP A 308 -11.72 -13.04 -32.23
CA ASP A 308 -12.22 -14.26 -32.87
C ASP A 308 -11.37 -15.47 -32.45
N GLU A 309 -12.01 -16.63 -32.17
CA GLU A 309 -11.32 -17.87 -31.78
C GLU A 309 -10.18 -18.24 -32.75
N LYS A 310 -10.31 -17.93 -34.03
CA LYS A 310 -9.23 -18.14 -35.02
C LYS A 310 -7.98 -17.30 -34.75
N THR A 311 -8.12 -16.09 -34.27
CA THR A 311 -6.99 -15.20 -33.96
C THR A 311 -6.22 -15.69 -32.73
N VAL A 312 -6.91 -16.27 -31.74
CA VAL A 312 -6.29 -16.90 -30.56
C VAL A 312 -5.45 -18.11 -30.96
N TYR A 313 -5.93 -18.92 -31.89
CA TYR A 313 -5.18 -20.09 -32.40
C TYR A 313 -4.03 -19.71 -33.33
N GLU A 314 -4.17 -18.69 -34.17
CA GLU A 314 -3.05 -18.17 -34.99
C GLU A 314 -1.91 -17.61 -34.13
N THR A 315 -2.20 -17.09 -32.93
CA THR A 315 -1.20 -16.65 -31.97
C THR A 315 -0.48 -17.81 -31.29
N ALA A 316 -1.14 -18.95 -31.08
CA ALA A 316 -0.57 -20.17 -30.55
C ALA A 316 0.25 -20.96 -31.57
N GLU A 317 -0.12 -20.90 -32.87
CA GLU A 317 0.57 -21.64 -33.95
C GLU A 317 1.87 -20.93 -34.43
N VAL A 318 2.07 -19.62 -34.18
CA VAL A 318 3.26 -18.90 -34.64
C VAL A 318 4.50 -19.16 -33.75
N ILE A 319 4.37 -19.87 -32.62
CA ILE A 319 5.53 -20.33 -31.86
C ILE A 319 6.04 -21.65 -32.46
N GLU A 320 6.34 -21.66 -33.76
CA GLU A 320 6.88 -22.89 -34.41
C GLU A 320 8.31 -23.22 -34.00
N ASP A 321 9.12 -22.26 -33.54
CA ASP A 321 10.47 -22.55 -33.03
C ASP A 321 10.91 -21.54 -31.95
N PRO A 322 11.09 -21.98 -30.67
CA PRO A 322 11.68 -21.17 -29.63
C PRO A 322 13.05 -20.54 -30.02
N ALA A 323 13.76 -21.16 -30.97
CA ALA A 323 15.02 -20.64 -31.47
C ALA A 323 14.88 -19.34 -32.29
N GLU A 324 13.68 -18.97 -32.74
CA GLU A 324 13.43 -17.71 -33.45
C GLU A 324 13.10 -16.54 -32.50
N MET A 325 12.81 -16.84 -31.24
CA MET A 325 12.39 -15.82 -30.25
C MET A 325 13.52 -14.93 -29.74
N THR A 326 14.78 -15.31 -29.94
CA THR A 326 15.93 -14.53 -29.46
C THR A 326 17.08 -14.51 -30.47
N GLN A 327 17.78 -13.38 -30.53
CA GLN A 327 19.02 -13.26 -31.28
C GLN A 327 20.26 -13.69 -30.48
N ASP A 328 20.09 -13.96 -29.19
CA ASP A 328 21.16 -14.39 -28.30
C ASP A 328 21.36 -15.90 -28.39
N ALA A 329 22.60 -16.32 -28.66
CA ALA A 329 22.95 -17.74 -28.87
C ALA A 329 22.81 -18.57 -27.59
N ASP A 330 23.02 -17.98 -26.43
CA ASP A 330 22.97 -18.67 -25.14
C ASP A 330 21.50 -18.87 -24.67
N GLU A 331 20.65 -17.85 -24.87
CA GLU A 331 19.20 -17.98 -24.65
C GLU A 331 18.57 -19.02 -25.57
N ARG A 332 19.00 -19.04 -26.85
CA ARG A 332 18.51 -20.01 -27.84
C ARG A 332 18.83 -21.45 -27.45
N ALA A 333 20.02 -21.67 -26.91
CA ALA A 333 20.43 -23.00 -26.43
C ALA A 333 19.60 -23.45 -25.21
N ILE A 334 19.29 -22.53 -24.28
CA ILE A 334 18.45 -22.80 -23.09
C ILE A 334 17.03 -23.12 -23.51
N LEU A 335 16.41 -22.35 -24.39
CA LEU A 335 15.05 -22.55 -24.89
C LEU A 335 14.92 -23.88 -25.61
N THR A 336 15.92 -24.28 -26.40
CA THR A 336 15.95 -25.59 -27.10
C THR A 336 16.03 -26.76 -26.11
N GLN A 337 16.88 -26.65 -25.08
CA GLN A 337 16.98 -27.69 -24.04
C GLN A 337 15.70 -27.80 -23.20
N LEU A 338 15.05 -26.69 -22.91
CA LEU A 338 13.77 -26.68 -22.20
C LEU A 338 12.68 -27.38 -23.04
N LYS A 339 12.59 -27.11 -24.35
CA LYS A 339 11.65 -27.76 -25.24
C LYS A 339 11.87 -29.28 -25.24
N GLU A 340 13.11 -29.74 -25.36
CA GLU A 340 13.46 -31.17 -25.31
C GLU A 340 13.07 -31.82 -23.97
N CYS A 341 13.20 -31.11 -22.85
CA CYS A 341 12.76 -31.57 -21.53
C CYS A 341 11.23 -31.70 -21.44
N PHE A 342 10.48 -30.78 -21.98
CA PHE A 342 9.01 -30.80 -21.96
C PHE A 342 8.47 -31.93 -22.85
N ASP A 343 9.05 -32.12 -24.04
CA ASP A 343 8.73 -33.25 -24.93
C ASP A 343 9.02 -34.60 -24.27
N TYR A 344 10.10 -34.68 -23.50
CA TYR A 344 10.47 -35.91 -22.77
C TYR A 344 9.50 -36.25 -21.62
N PHE A 345 8.95 -35.24 -20.94
CA PHE A 345 8.01 -35.43 -19.84
C PHE A 345 6.54 -35.50 -20.26
N GLY A 346 6.24 -35.39 -21.56
CA GLY A 346 4.89 -35.51 -22.10
C GLY A 346 3.97 -34.38 -21.60
N ILE A 347 4.52 -33.21 -21.37
CA ILE A 347 3.75 -32.01 -20.91
C ILE A 347 3.08 -31.45 -22.16
N GLU A 348 1.77 -31.70 -22.30
CA GLU A 348 0.96 -31.30 -23.45
C GLU A 348 0.71 -29.78 -23.55
N SER A 349 1.06 -29.00 -22.52
CA SER A 349 0.91 -27.54 -22.51
C SER A 349 2.28 -26.88 -22.35
N PHE A 350 2.97 -26.70 -23.46
CA PHE A 350 4.19 -25.90 -23.57
C PHE A 350 3.95 -24.45 -23.10
N ASP A 351 2.75 -23.92 -23.33
CA ASP A 351 2.36 -22.55 -22.98
C ASP A 351 2.29 -22.31 -21.47
N ASP A 352 1.77 -23.26 -20.69
CA ASP A 352 1.75 -23.18 -19.22
C ASP A 352 3.18 -23.24 -18.64
N ALA A 353 4.03 -24.05 -19.23
CA ALA A 353 5.41 -24.20 -18.80
C ALA A 353 6.26 -22.98 -19.19
N MET A 354 6.08 -22.40 -20.38
CA MET A 354 6.79 -21.21 -20.82
C MET A 354 6.38 -19.95 -20.04
N MET A 355 5.15 -19.85 -19.58
CA MET A 355 4.73 -18.75 -18.69
C MET A 355 5.48 -18.81 -17.36
N HIS A 356 5.71 -19.99 -16.80
CA HIS A 356 6.52 -20.17 -15.60
C HIS A 356 8.02 -19.90 -15.84
N VAL A 357 8.54 -20.22 -17.02
CA VAL A 357 9.94 -19.94 -17.38
C VAL A 357 10.17 -18.46 -17.63
N LYS A 358 9.27 -17.74 -18.31
CA LYS A 358 9.34 -16.28 -18.45
C LYS A 358 9.30 -15.58 -17.08
N GLN A 359 8.47 -16.04 -16.15
CA GLN A 359 8.46 -15.53 -14.78
C GLN A 359 9.77 -15.82 -14.03
N ALA A 360 10.38 -16.99 -14.23
CA ALA A 360 11.65 -17.34 -13.61
C ALA A 360 12.83 -16.54 -14.19
N VAL A 361 12.83 -16.27 -15.49
CA VAL A 361 13.90 -15.49 -16.17
C VAL A 361 13.80 -13.99 -15.82
N CYS A 362 12.58 -13.42 -15.68
CA CYS A 362 12.40 -12.03 -15.23
C CYS A 362 12.82 -11.77 -13.76
N VAL A 363 13.03 -12.81 -12.96
CA VAL A 363 13.52 -12.68 -11.57
C VAL A 363 15.05 -12.62 -11.50
N PHE A 364 15.78 -12.94 -12.58
CA PHE A 364 17.24 -12.98 -12.61
C PHE A 364 17.92 -11.85 -13.43
N TYR A 365 17.12 -10.94 -13.96
CA TYR A 365 17.61 -9.67 -14.57
C TYR A 365 16.85 -8.48 -13.93
#